data_9b10e82da0765557f0171b4cb80b4681
#
_entry.id   9b10e82da0765557f0171b4cb80b4681
#
_cell.length_a   1.000
_cell.length_b   1.000
_cell.length_c   1.000
_cell.angle_alpha   90.00
_cell.angle_beta   90.00
_cell.angle_gamma   90.00
#
_symmetry.space_group_name_H-M   'P 1'
#
loop_
_entity.id
_entity.type
_entity.pdbx_description
1 polymer ?
#
loop_
_entity_poly.entity_id
_entity_poly.type
_entity_poly.pdbx_seq_one_letter_code
_entity_poly.pdbx_strand_id
1 'polypeptide(L)'
;MDEGEATSSLGAPRHIQRRHPPQTMIGDIDERVTRSKSYHISHFAHSAFVANFEPESTGHALSDPDWVNAMHEELENFERNQVWVLVPPPPECHPIGTKWVYKNKQSEDGVVVRNKARLVAQGFSQKEGVDFEETFAPVARIEAIRILLAFAASKGFKLYQMDVKSAFLNGYIEEEVYVKQPPGFENPKYPNHVYKLHKALYGLKQAPRAWYERLKSFLLVKGFEMGSVDKTLFLLKHGTDMLLVQIYVDDIIFGGSSHGLVAKFSEMMSREFEMSMMGELTFFLELQIKQTQEGTFIHQGKYTKDLLRKFDMGEAKPLSTPMSTTTALDEDKEGEAVDQKEYRSMIGSLLYLTATRPDIQFAMCFCARFQASSRTSHRQAVKRIFRYLRFTPDFGLWFSASSSLSLCGYSDADYAGCRVERKSTSGTCQFIGSSLVSWSSRKQSSVAQSTTEAEYVAAATCCS
;
A
#
# COMPACT_ATOMS: atom_id res chain seq x y z
N MET A 1 33.27 69.36 -0.77
CA MET A 1 33.35 68.18 -1.62
C MET A 1 33.47 67.01 -0.67
N ASP A 2 32.36 66.37 -0.44
CA ASP A 2 32.37 65.20 0.42
C ASP A 2 31.25 64.31 -0.10
N GLU A 3 31.66 63.24 -0.76
CA GLU A 3 30.72 62.26 -1.31
C GLU A 3 30.42 61.21 -0.23
N GLY A 4 29.19 61.23 0.27
CA GLY A 4 28.72 60.25 1.19
C GLY A 4 28.15 59.05 0.49
N GLU A 5 28.80 57.88 0.65
CA GLU A 5 28.30 56.58 0.27
C GLU A 5 27.02 56.23 1.05
N ALA A 6 25.91 55.99 0.34
CA ALA A 6 24.69 55.50 0.89
C ALA A 6 24.71 53.97 0.92
N THR A 7 25.02 53.37 2.07
CA THR A 7 24.84 51.94 2.30
C THR A 7 23.34 51.65 2.48
N SER A 8 22.74 50.97 1.50
CA SER A 8 21.38 50.46 1.60
C SER A 8 21.35 49.24 2.52
N SER A 9 20.90 49.43 3.75
CA SER A 9 20.57 48.33 4.67
C SER A 9 19.30 47.63 4.21
N LEU A 10 19.43 46.41 3.70
CA LEU A 10 18.33 45.53 3.49
C LEU A 10 17.73 45.14 4.85
N GLY A 11 16.61 45.75 5.20
CA GLY A 11 15.90 45.50 6.45
C GLY A 11 15.38 44.07 6.55
N ALA A 12 15.46 43.48 7.75
CA ALA A 12 14.92 42.15 8.04
C ALA A 12 13.43 42.02 7.68
N PRO A 13 12.94 40.81 7.30
CA PRO A 13 11.54 40.59 6.93
C PRO A 13 10.56 41.08 7.98
N ARG A 14 9.48 41.74 7.58
CA ARG A 14 8.49 42.41 8.47
C ARG A 14 7.93 41.55 9.61
N HIS A 15 7.89 40.23 9.49
CA HIS A 15 7.43 39.32 10.54
C HIS A 15 8.45 39.12 11.67
N ILE A 16 9.75 39.26 11.39
CA ILE A 16 10.84 39.19 12.39
C ILE A 16 10.87 40.51 13.21
N GLN A 17 10.64 41.65 12.57
CA GLN A 17 10.63 42.96 13.22
C GLN A 17 9.50 43.12 14.29
N ARG A 18 8.38 42.37 14.16
CA ARG A 18 7.27 42.44 15.13
C ARG A 18 7.47 41.63 16.41
N ARG A 19 8.31 40.58 16.37
CA ARG A 19 8.47 39.68 17.55
C ARG A 19 9.87 39.74 18.16
N HIS A 20 10.91 40.07 17.38
CA HIS A 20 12.30 40.17 17.85
C HIS A 20 12.99 41.37 17.19
N PRO A 21 13.02 42.54 17.90
CA PRO A 21 13.74 43.69 17.39
C PRO A 21 15.22 43.34 17.13
N PRO A 22 15.86 43.88 16.07
CA PRO A 22 17.26 43.57 15.74
C PRO A 22 18.24 43.81 16.89
N GLN A 23 17.95 44.75 17.77
CA GLN A 23 18.77 45.11 18.94
C GLN A 23 18.79 44.04 20.05
N THR A 24 17.89 43.06 20.01
CA THR A 24 17.82 41.95 20.99
C THR A 24 18.45 40.67 20.49
N MET A 25 19.04 40.65 19.29
CA MET A 25 19.72 39.49 18.74
C MET A 25 21.22 39.55 19.05
N ILE A 26 21.77 38.45 19.59
CA ILE A 26 23.20 38.31 19.87
C ILE A 26 23.89 37.81 18.60
N GLY A 27 24.76 38.63 17.99
CA GLY A 27 25.53 38.33 16.78
C GLY A 27 25.00 38.99 15.50
N ASP A 28 25.82 39.01 14.46
CA ASP A 28 25.47 39.62 13.18
C ASP A 28 24.43 38.76 12.43
N ILE A 29 23.33 39.40 11.96
CA ILE A 29 22.25 38.73 11.24
C ILE A 29 22.72 38.19 9.90
N ASP A 30 23.73 38.80 9.31
CA ASP A 30 24.29 38.42 8.00
C ASP A 30 25.33 37.27 8.12
N GLU A 31 25.96 37.05 9.27
CA GLU A 31 26.85 35.93 9.55
C GLU A 31 26.10 34.61 9.92
N ARG A 32 24.85 34.68 10.34
CA ARG A 32 24.06 33.47 10.63
C ARG A 32 23.58 32.83 9.34
N VAL A 33 24.26 31.75 8.97
CA VAL A 33 23.79 30.81 7.95
C VAL A 33 22.59 30.07 8.52
N THR A 34 21.37 30.58 8.28
CA THR A 34 20.15 29.81 8.55
C THR A 34 20.06 28.65 7.55
N ARG A 35 19.39 27.56 7.90
CA ARG A 35 19.18 26.41 6.98
C ARG A 35 18.68 26.83 5.60
N SER A 36 17.92 27.91 5.50
CA SER A 36 17.47 28.51 4.23
C SER A 36 18.54 29.29 3.46
N LYS A 37 19.61 29.75 4.11
CA LYS A 37 20.74 30.46 3.47
C LYS A 37 21.90 29.51 3.10
N SER A 38 22.00 28.30 3.71
CA SER A 38 23.09 27.35 3.45
C SER A 38 22.93 26.57 2.16
N TYR A 39 21.78 26.62 1.53
CA TYR A 39 21.59 26.07 0.20
C TYR A 39 21.76 27.19 -0.82
N HIS A 40 22.77 27.07 -1.66
CA HIS A 40 22.88 27.88 -2.87
C HIS A 40 21.53 27.80 -3.59
N ILE A 41 20.81 28.90 -3.68
CA ILE A 41 19.47 29.03 -4.28
C ILE A 41 19.42 28.39 -5.68
N SER A 42 20.53 28.43 -6.44
CA SER A 42 20.66 27.79 -7.75
C SER A 42 20.65 26.25 -7.68
N HIS A 43 21.26 25.63 -6.66
CA HIS A 43 21.27 24.17 -6.51
C HIS A 43 19.93 23.65 -5.99
N PHE A 44 19.30 24.40 -5.09
CA PHE A 44 17.99 24.02 -4.55
C PHE A 44 16.88 24.21 -5.58
N ALA A 45 16.93 25.27 -6.37
CA ALA A 45 15.97 25.48 -7.45
C ALA A 45 16.12 24.40 -8.54
N HIS A 46 17.33 24.00 -8.92
CA HIS A 46 17.55 22.90 -9.87
C HIS A 46 17.14 21.55 -9.29
N SER A 47 17.54 21.21 -8.06
CA SER A 47 17.13 19.96 -7.41
C SER A 47 15.63 19.91 -7.11
N ALA A 48 14.98 21.01 -6.75
CA ALA A 48 13.54 21.05 -6.53
C ALA A 48 12.75 20.97 -7.84
N PHE A 49 13.26 21.53 -8.94
CA PHE A 49 12.62 21.42 -10.26
C PHE A 49 12.76 20.02 -10.86
N VAL A 50 13.91 19.40 -10.77
CA VAL A 50 14.15 18.03 -11.24
C VAL A 50 13.48 17.02 -10.32
N ALA A 51 13.44 17.24 -9.00
CA ALA A 51 12.90 16.30 -8.02
C ALA A 51 11.40 16.07 -8.11
N ASN A 52 10.61 16.99 -8.62
CA ASN A 52 9.14 16.86 -8.66
C ASN A 52 8.56 16.63 -10.06
N PHE A 53 9.39 16.53 -11.07
CA PHE A 53 8.93 16.44 -12.44
C PHE A 53 8.97 15.01 -12.96
N GLU A 54 7.81 14.37 -13.05
CA GLU A 54 7.62 13.12 -13.79
C GLU A 54 7.18 13.50 -15.22
N PRO A 55 7.82 12.98 -16.31
CA PRO A 55 7.44 13.32 -17.67
C PRO A 55 5.98 12.97 -17.98
N GLU A 56 5.25 13.91 -18.56
CA GLU A 56 3.85 13.68 -18.97
C GLU A 56 3.73 12.95 -20.31
N SER A 57 4.80 12.92 -21.10
CA SER A 57 4.84 12.29 -22.41
C SER A 57 6.20 11.64 -22.69
N THR A 58 6.21 10.70 -23.65
CA THR A 58 7.45 10.05 -24.11
C THR A 58 8.43 11.07 -24.72
N GLY A 59 7.92 12.05 -25.50
CA GLY A 59 8.78 13.09 -26.08
C GLY A 59 9.49 13.93 -25.02
N HIS A 60 8.81 14.20 -23.92
CA HIS A 60 9.38 14.91 -22.77
C HIS A 60 10.46 14.07 -22.05
N ALA A 61 10.20 12.77 -21.85
CA ALA A 61 11.18 11.87 -21.26
C ALA A 61 12.44 11.72 -22.12
N LEU A 62 12.29 11.66 -23.44
CA LEU A 62 13.41 11.55 -24.39
C LEU A 62 14.29 12.81 -24.46
N SER A 63 13.85 13.94 -23.95
CA SER A 63 14.65 15.16 -23.84
C SER A 63 15.55 15.21 -22.60
N ASP A 64 15.37 14.27 -21.65
CA ASP A 64 16.11 14.21 -20.39
C ASP A 64 16.96 12.92 -20.33
N PRO A 65 18.30 13.02 -20.27
CA PRO A 65 19.21 11.87 -20.24
C PRO A 65 18.92 10.88 -19.10
N ASP A 66 18.48 11.34 -17.92
CA ASP A 66 18.22 10.47 -16.76
C ASP A 66 16.99 9.61 -17.00
N TRP A 67 15.97 10.15 -17.66
CA TRP A 67 14.80 9.37 -18.06
C TRP A 67 15.11 8.41 -19.22
N VAL A 68 15.92 8.83 -20.18
CA VAL A 68 16.39 7.96 -21.28
C VAL A 68 17.15 6.76 -20.72
N ASN A 69 18.05 6.98 -19.76
CA ASN A 69 18.78 5.91 -19.07
C ASN A 69 17.82 4.94 -18.35
N ALA A 70 16.82 5.46 -17.63
CA ALA A 70 15.82 4.64 -16.95
C ALA A 70 14.97 3.80 -17.93
N MET A 71 14.70 4.33 -19.13
CA MET A 71 13.99 3.62 -20.19
C MET A 71 14.86 2.50 -20.80
N HIS A 72 16.14 2.77 -21.04
CA HIS A 72 17.11 1.75 -21.49
C HIS A 72 17.27 0.62 -20.47
N GLU A 73 17.43 0.94 -19.18
CA GLU A 73 17.48 -0.07 -18.10
C GLU A 73 16.29 -1.02 -18.13
N GLU A 74 15.08 -0.50 -18.40
CA GLU A 74 13.87 -1.33 -18.49
C GLU A 74 13.89 -2.23 -19.72
N LEU A 75 14.31 -1.74 -20.89
CA LEU A 75 14.43 -2.53 -22.12
C LEU A 75 15.53 -3.61 -22.00
N GLU A 76 16.66 -3.29 -21.43
CA GLU A 76 17.74 -4.27 -21.13
C GLU A 76 17.24 -5.35 -20.16
N ASN A 77 16.38 -4.98 -19.20
CA ASN A 77 15.73 -5.95 -18.31
C ASN A 77 14.82 -6.92 -19.08
N PHE A 78 14.12 -6.43 -20.11
CA PHE A 78 13.30 -7.30 -20.96
C PHE A 78 14.14 -8.26 -21.81
N GLU A 79 15.25 -7.81 -22.36
CA GLU A 79 16.19 -8.64 -23.10
C GLU A 79 16.84 -9.70 -22.21
N ARG A 80 17.36 -9.30 -21.05
CA ARG A 80 17.97 -10.19 -20.05
C ARG A 80 17.01 -11.29 -19.58
N ASN A 81 15.72 -10.96 -19.42
CA ASN A 81 14.69 -11.90 -19.04
C ASN A 81 14.08 -12.65 -20.23
N GLN A 82 14.48 -12.37 -21.48
CA GLN A 82 13.92 -12.99 -22.69
C GLN A 82 12.39 -12.89 -22.75
N VAL A 83 11.87 -11.68 -22.48
CA VAL A 83 10.43 -11.44 -22.37
C VAL A 83 9.72 -11.57 -23.72
N TRP A 84 10.40 -11.16 -24.80
CA TRP A 84 9.82 -11.05 -26.14
C TRP A 84 10.83 -11.29 -27.28
N VAL A 85 10.28 -11.41 -28.49
CA VAL A 85 11.08 -11.43 -29.74
C VAL A 85 10.42 -10.56 -30.79
N LEU A 86 11.22 -9.78 -31.54
CA LEU A 86 10.73 -8.96 -32.64
C LEU A 86 10.40 -9.82 -33.86
N VAL A 87 9.17 -9.74 -34.36
CA VAL A 87 8.68 -10.57 -35.48
C VAL A 87 7.87 -9.72 -36.46
N PRO A 88 7.76 -10.13 -37.75
CA PRO A 88 6.76 -9.55 -38.65
C PRO A 88 5.37 -9.75 -38.07
N PRO A 89 4.45 -8.77 -38.21
CA PRO A 89 3.10 -8.93 -37.71
C PRO A 89 2.38 -10.07 -38.46
N PRO A 90 1.83 -11.08 -37.76
CA PRO A 90 1.02 -12.10 -38.41
C PRO A 90 -0.22 -11.53 -39.10
N PRO A 91 -0.79 -12.21 -40.09
CA PRO A 91 -2.09 -11.83 -40.66
C PRO A 91 -3.14 -11.71 -39.56
N GLU A 92 -3.99 -10.67 -39.63
CA GLU A 92 -5.06 -10.39 -38.66
C GLU A 92 -4.60 -10.14 -37.23
N CYS A 93 -3.30 -9.91 -36.99
CA CYS A 93 -2.76 -9.58 -35.69
C CYS A 93 -3.27 -8.19 -35.23
N HIS A 94 -3.75 -8.13 -34.00
CA HIS A 94 -4.10 -6.86 -33.33
C HIS A 94 -3.13 -6.58 -32.17
N PRO A 95 -1.94 -6.02 -32.45
CA PRO A 95 -0.95 -5.84 -31.41
C PRO A 95 -1.42 -4.84 -30.36
N ILE A 96 -1.29 -5.24 -29.10
CA ILE A 96 -1.63 -4.43 -27.93
C ILE A 96 -0.68 -3.23 -27.87
N GLY A 97 -1.19 -2.05 -27.65
CA GLY A 97 -0.37 -0.84 -27.48
C GLY A 97 0.52 -0.93 -26.24
N THR A 98 1.65 -0.24 -26.28
CA THR A 98 2.52 -0.05 -25.13
C THR A 98 2.59 1.43 -24.74
N LYS A 99 2.87 1.70 -23.46
CA LYS A 99 3.10 3.06 -22.95
C LYS A 99 4.15 3.05 -21.85
N TRP A 100 4.88 4.14 -21.76
CA TRP A 100 5.78 4.38 -20.64
C TRP A 100 5.04 4.94 -19.43
N VAL A 101 5.44 4.50 -18.25
CA VAL A 101 5.02 5.03 -16.95
C VAL A 101 6.27 5.45 -16.20
N TYR A 102 6.34 6.72 -15.85
CA TYR A 102 7.48 7.34 -15.18
C TYR A 102 7.18 7.51 -13.69
N LYS A 103 8.16 7.22 -12.84
CA LYS A 103 8.01 7.36 -11.40
C LYS A 103 9.32 7.75 -10.74
N ASN A 104 9.32 8.86 -10.00
CA ASN A 104 10.41 9.24 -9.14
C ASN A 104 10.43 8.40 -7.86
N LYS A 105 11.59 7.83 -7.55
CA LYS A 105 11.84 7.19 -6.25
C LYS A 105 12.50 8.21 -5.33
N GLN A 106 11.86 8.45 -4.19
CA GLN A 106 12.33 9.40 -3.18
C GLN A 106 12.87 8.66 -1.96
N SER A 107 13.88 9.25 -1.31
CA SER A 107 14.33 8.86 0.02
C SER A 107 13.28 9.25 1.08
N GLU A 108 13.50 8.85 2.33
CA GLU A 108 12.64 9.26 3.46
C GLU A 108 12.60 10.79 3.66
N ASP A 109 13.66 11.49 3.23
CA ASP A 109 13.76 12.96 3.27
C ASP A 109 13.09 13.65 2.07
N GLY A 110 12.46 12.89 1.16
CA GLY A 110 11.78 13.42 -0.03
C GLY A 110 12.71 13.78 -1.20
N VAL A 111 14.00 13.43 -1.13
CA VAL A 111 14.96 13.65 -2.22
C VAL A 111 14.82 12.54 -3.27
N VAL A 112 14.72 12.90 -4.56
CA VAL A 112 14.71 11.91 -5.65
C VAL A 112 16.07 11.23 -5.70
N VAL A 113 16.06 9.91 -5.49
CA VAL A 113 17.28 9.07 -5.50
C VAL A 113 17.42 8.28 -6.80
N ARG A 114 16.31 8.09 -7.53
CA ARG A 114 16.32 7.34 -8.80
C ARG A 114 15.08 7.65 -9.63
N ASN A 115 15.25 7.78 -10.93
CA ASN A 115 14.17 7.75 -11.89
C ASN A 115 13.86 6.30 -12.26
N LYS A 116 12.59 5.94 -12.36
CA LYS A 116 12.15 4.62 -12.77
C LYS A 116 11.16 4.74 -13.92
N ALA A 117 11.52 4.21 -15.08
CA ALA A 117 10.60 4.02 -16.19
C ALA A 117 10.10 2.57 -16.21
N ARG A 118 8.83 2.36 -16.52
CA ARG A 118 8.23 1.05 -16.77
C ARG A 118 7.49 1.06 -18.10
N LEU A 119 7.78 0.08 -18.94
CA LEU A 119 6.97 -0.16 -20.13
C LEU A 119 5.76 -1.01 -19.75
N VAL A 120 4.56 -0.52 -20.06
CA VAL A 120 3.30 -1.12 -19.66
C VAL A 120 2.45 -1.40 -20.90
N ALA A 121 1.95 -2.63 -21.04
CA ALA A 121 0.98 -2.97 -22.07
C ALA A 121 -0.38 -2.33 -21.77
N GLN A 122 -1.08 -1.90 -22.82
CA GLN A 122 -2.43 -1.33 -22.73
C GLN A 122 -3.49 -2.44 -22.68
N GLY A 123 -3.46 -3.26 -21.63
CA GLY A 123 -4.29 -4.46 -21.48
C GLY A 123 -5.80 -4.23 -21.51
N PHE A 124 -6.27 -2.98 -21.40
CA PHE A 124 -7.68 -2.66 -21.58
C PHE A 124 -8.19 -2.96 -23.00
N SER A 125 -7.30 -3.06 -24.00
CA SER A 125 -7.65 -3.43 -25.39
C SER A 125 -7.69 -4.95 -25.62
N GLN A 126 -7.28 -5.77 -24.64
CA GLN A 126 -7.30 -7.22 -24.74
C GLN A 126 -8.73 -7.78 -24.81
N LYS A 127 -8.92 -8.82 -25.64
CA LYS A 127 -10.16 -9.55 -25.81
C LYS A 127 -10.09 -10.89 -25.10
N GLU A 128 -11.11 -11.19 -24.28
CA GLU A 128 -11.28 -12.49 -23.63
C GLU A 128 -11.50 -13.60 -24.67
N GLY A 129 -10.90 -14.77 -24.43
CA GLY A 129 -10.93 -15.90 -25.34
C GLY A 129 -10.00 -15.81 -26.56
N VAL A 130 -9.25 -14.67 -26.71
CA VAL A 130 -8.25 -14.46 -27.78
C VAL A 130 -6.89 -14.12 -27.18
N ASP A 131 -6.83 -13.02 -26.42
CA ASP A 131 -5.59 -12.51 -25.83
C ASP A 131 -5.34 -13.06 -24.43
N PHE A 132 -6.37 -13.52 -23.74
CA PHE A 132 -6.29 -14.15 -22.42
C PHE A 132 -7.55 -14.98 -22.15
N GLU A 133 -7.41 -16.02 -21.31
CA GLU A 133 -8.52 -16.82 -20.80
C GLU A 133 -8.79 -16.49 -19.34
N GLU A 134 -7.88 -16.83 -18.44
CA GLU A 134 -7.98 -16.56 -17.02
C GLU A 134 -7.00 -15.50 -16.55
N THR A 135 -7.48 -14.57 -15.70
CA THR A 135 -6.68 -13.45 -15.21
C THR A 135 -6.44 -13.45 -13.71
N PHE A 136 -7.26 -14.20 -12.96
CA PHE A 136 -7.21 -14.19 -11.50
C PHE A 136 -5.99 -14.92 -10.95
N ALA A 137 -5.23 -14.22 -10.10
CA ALA A 137 -4.27 -14.80 -9.18
C ALA A 137 -4.81 -14.72 -7.75
N PRO A 138 -4.54 -15.71 -6.89
CA PRO A 138 -4.80 -15.58 -5.47
C PRO A 138 -4.03 -14.40 -4.89
N VAL A 139 -4.68 -13.62 -4.02
CA VAL A 139 -4.06 -12.51 -3.29
C VAL A 139 -4.23 -12.77 -1.79
N ALA A 140 -3.15 -12.65 -1.03
CA ALA A 140 -3.19 -12.81 0.41
C ALA A 140 -4.14 -11.77 1.05
N ARG A 141 -4.98 -12.24 1.95
CA ARG A 141 -5.85 -11.37 2.75
C ARG A 141 -5.08 -10.84 3.95
N ILE A 142 -5.44 -9.67 4.44
CA ILE A 142 -4.80 -9.06 5.59
C ILE A 142 -4.98 -9.91 6.87
N GLU A 143 -6.09 -10.64 6.97
CA GLU A 143 -6.35 -11.61 8.04
C GLU A 143 -5.29 -12.72 8.03
N ALA A 144 -4.94 -13.26 6.85
CA ALA A 144 -3.90 -14.28 6.71
C ALA A 144 -2.53 -13.77 7.20
N ILE A 145 -2.19 -12.52 6.86
CA ILE A 145 -0.97 -11.88 7.35
C ILE A 145 -0.98 -11.74 8.87
N ARG A 146 -2.09 -11.30 9.47
CA ARG A 146 -2.22 -11.21 10.94
C ARG A 146 -2.13 -12.57 11.61
N ILE A 147 -2.75 -13.61 11.05
CA ILE A 147 -2.65 -14.99 11.54
C ILE A 147 -1.20 -15.47 11.48
N LEU A 148 -0.49 -15.23 10.37
CA LEU A 148 0.91 -15.58 10.22
C LEU A 148 1.80 -14.89 11.27
N LEU A 149 1.59 -13.59 11.50
CA LEU A 149 2.31 -12.80 12.52
C LEU A 149 2.02 -13.30 13.94
N ALA A 150 0.75 -13.58 14.26
CA ALA A 150 0.37 -14.12 15.56
C ALA A 150 0.94 -15.52 15.79
N PHE A 151 0.93 -16.38 14.76
CA PHE A 151 1.52 -17.71 14.81
C PHE A 151 3.03 -17.65 14.99
N ALA A 152 3.72 -16.82 14.23
CA ALA A 152 5.16 -16.63 14.34
C ALA A 152 5.56 -16.14 15.75
N ALA A 153 4.83 -15.15 16.28
CA ALA A 153 5.05 -14.66 17.65
C ALA A 153 4.86 -15.79 18.68
N SER A 154 3.74 -16.55 18.60
CA SER A 154 3.47 -17.64 19.56
C SER A 154 4.49 -18.78 19.49
N LYS A 155 5.09 -19.01 18.33
CA LYS A 155 6.12 -20.05 18.13
C LYS A 155 7.55 -19.54 18.34
N GLY A 156 7.72 -18.24 18.59
CA GLY A 156 9.01 -17.63 18.90
C GLY A 156 9.99 -17.56 17.72
N PHE A 157 9.50 -17.55 16.47
CA PHE A 157 10.35 -17.33 15.31
C PHE A 157 10.07 -16.01 14.60
N LYS A 158 11.09 -15.47 13.96
CA LYS A 158 11.00 -14.22 13.23
C LYS A 158 10.54 -14.42 11.78
N LEU A 159 9.85 -13.42 11.26
CA LEU A 159 9.51 -13.30 9.87
C LEU A 159 10.46 -12.34 9.16
N TYR A 160 10.74 -12.66 7.91
CA TYR A 160 11.60 -11.92 7.00
C TYR A 160 10.82 -11.54 5.75
N GLN A 161 11.31 -10.58 5.01
CA GLN A 161 10.72 -10.12 3.77
C GLN A 161 11.74 -10.11 2.64
N MET A 162 11.29 -10.46 1.44
CA MET A 162 11.99 -10.27 0.19
C MET A 162 11.03 -9.76 -0.89
N ASP A 163 11.55 -9.04 -1.87
CA ASP A 163 10.82 -8.49 -3.02
C ASP A 163 11.40 -9.05 -4.31
N VAL A 164 10.55 -9.51 -5.21
CA VAL A 164 10.95 -10.02 -6.53
C VAL A 164 11.00 -8.86 -7.51
N LYS A 165 12.19 -8.55 -8.01
CA LYS A 165 12.33 -7.52 -9.03
C LYS A 165 11.66 -7.95 -10.31
N SER A 166 10.85 -7.04 -10.87
CA SER A 166 10.16 -7.26 -12.14
C SER A 166 9.37 -8.58 -12.20
N ALA A 167 8.64 -8.89 -11.12
CA ALA A 167 7.96 -10.18 -10.90
C ALA A 167 7.18 -10.66 -12.13
N PHE A 168 6.38 -9.80 -12.78
CA PHE A 168 5.57 -10.20 -13.93
C PHE A 168 6.40 -10.64 -15.13
N LEU A 169 7.62 -10.10 -15.31
CA LEU A 169 8.53 -10.50 -16.39
C LEU A 169 9.10 -11.91 -16.22
N ASN A 170 8.80 -12.59 -15.10
CA ASN A 170 9.16 -13.98 -14.87
C ASN A 170 8.02 -14.95 -15.21
N GLY A 171 6.76 -14.46 -15.30
CA GLY A 171 5.59 -15.29 -15.60
C GLY A 171 5.51 -15.66 -17.08
N TYR A 172 5.47 -16.96 -17.41
CA TYR A 172 5.21 -17.42 -18.77
C TYR A 172 3.74 -17.25 -19.14
N ILE A 173 3.48 -16.88 -20.38
CA ILE A 173 2.13 -16.82 -20.96
C ILE A 173 2.00 -17.93 -21.99
N GLU A 174 0.84 -18.57 -22.02
CA GLU A 174 0.52 -19.65 -22.94
C GLU A 174 -0.14 -19.11 -24.22
N GLU A 175 -0.81 -17.97 -24.09
CA GLU A 175 -1.52 -17.33 -25.18
C GLU A 175 -0.55 -16.62 -26.15
N GLU A 176 -0.95 -16.53 -27.41
CA GLU A 176 -0.17 -15.87 -28.44
C GLU A 176 -0.44 -14.36 -28.45
N VAL A 177 0.34 -13.61 -27.69
CA VAL A 177 0.18 -12.17 -27.48
C VAL A 177 1.25 -11.37 -28.20
N TYR A 178 0.82 -10.34 -28.92
CA TYR A 178 1.68 -9.41 -29.62
C TYR A 178 1.52 -7.99 -29.06
N VAL A 179 2.63 -7.26 -28.91
CA VAL A 179 2.62 -5.86 -28.48
C VAL A 179 3.35 -4.98 -29.49
N LYS A 180 2.94 -3.73 -29.58
CA LYS A 180 3.64 -2.72 -30.40
C LYS A 180 5.01 -2.44 -29.84
N GLN A 181 5.92 -2.02 -30.69
CA GLN A 181 7.24 -1.55 -30.26
C GLN A 181 7.10 -0.38 -29.29
N PRO A 182 8.03 -0.25 -28.31
CA PRO A 182 8.00 0.83 -27.32
C PRO A 182 8.09 2.20 -27.98
N PRO A 183 7.20 3.15 -27.63
CA PRO A 183 7.26 4.51 -28.19
C PRO A 183 8.62 5.17 -27.95
N GLY A 184 9.24 5.66 -29.04
CA GLY A 184 10.58 6.29 -29.04
C GLY A 184 11.76 5.31 -29.11
N PHE A 185 11.49 4.00 -29.20
CA PHE A 185 12.49 2.94 -29.33
C PHE A 185 12.12 1.95 -30.46
N GLU A 186 11.38 2.45 -31.44
CA GLU A 186 11.03 1.66 -32.61
C GLU A 186 12.28 1.30 -33.45
N ASN A 187 12.39 0.07 -33.87
CA ASN A 187 13.52 -0.40 -34.68
C ASN A 187 13.48 0.26 -36.07
N PRO A 188 14.48 1.08 -36.44
CA PRO A 188 14.49 1.82 -37.73
C PRO A 188 14.50 0.88 -38.94
N LYS A 189 15.05 -0.31 -38.80
CA LYS A 189 15.15 -1.32 -39.88
C LYS A 189 13.85 -2.09 -40.07
N TYR A 190 13.08 -2.24 -38.99
CA TYR A 190 11.82 -3.01 -38.98
C TYR A 190 10.69 -2.25 -38.30
N PRO A 191 10.28 -1.07 -38.80
CA PRO A 191 9.35 -0.19 -38.12
C PRO A 191 7.94 -0.80 -37.96
N ASN A 192 7.56 -1.71 -38.84
CA ASN A 192 6.25 -2.37 -38.82
C ASN A 192 6.23 -3.69 -38.04
N HIS A 193 7.36 -4.15 -37.50
CA HIS A 193 7.43 -5.37 -36.71
C HIS A 193 6.79 -5.17 -35.34
N VAL A 194 6.35 -6.28 -34.75
CA VAL A 194 5.75 -6.32 -33.41
C VAL A 194 6.56 -7.25 -32.51
N TYR A 195 6.43 -7.08 -31.21
CA TYR A 195 7.02 -8.04 -30.26
C TYR A 195 6.03 -9.14 -29.92
N LYS A 196 6.41 -10.40 -30.20
CA LYS A 196 5.73 -11.58 -29.69
C LYS A 196 6.21 -11.84 -28.25
N LEU A 197 5.28 -11.97 -27.33
CA LEU A 197 5.59 -12.19 -25.91
C LEU A 197 5.80 -13.69 -25.63
N HIS A 198 6.82 -14.00 -24.81
CA HIS A 198 7.04 -15.29 -24.17
C HIS A 198 6.68 -15.24 -22.69
N LYS A 199 6.81 -14.05 -22.10
CA LYS A 199 6.50 -13.79 -20.70
C LYS A 199 5.58 -12.57 -20.58
N ALA A 200 4.91 -12.47 -19.44
CA ALA A 200 3.97 -11.41 -19.18
C ALA A 200 4.65 -10.03 -19.06
N LEU A 201 3.90 -9.00 -19.40
CA LEU A 201 4.25 -7.60 -19.18
C LEU A 201 3.34 -6.95 -18.14
N TYR A 202 3.84 -5.93 -17.47
CA TYR A 202 2.99 -5.03 -16.69
C TYR A 202 1.84 -4.51 -17.56
N GLY A 203 0.62 -4.52 -17.01
CA GLY A 203 -0.58 -4.03 -17.69
C GLY A 203 -1.35 -5.07 -18.48
N LEU A 204 -0.81 -6.26 -18.77
CA LEU A 204 -1.59 -7.39 -19.27
C LEU A 204 -2.52 -7.92 -18.18
N LYS A 205 -3.74 -8.33 -18.57
CA LYS A 205 -4.75 -8.83 -17.62
C LYS A 205 -4.31 -10.14 -16.95
N GLN A 206 -3.62 -11.05 -17.67
CA GLN A 206 -3.12 -12.33 -17.18
C GLN A 206 -1.78 -12.24 -16.45
N ALA A 207 -1.09 -11.10 -16.44
CA ALA A 207 0.25 -10.99 -15.86
C ALA A 207 0.34 -11.42 -14.39
N PRO A 208 -0.60 -11.02 -13.50
CA PRO A 208 -0.57 -11.48 -12.10
C PRO A 208 -0.70 -13.01 -11.98
N ARG A 209 -1.56 -13.63 -12.79
CA ARG A 209 -1.75 -15.08 -12.82
C ARG A 209 -0.49 -15.80 -13.32
N ALA A 210 0.08 -15.37 -14.45
CA ALA A 210 1.29 -15.97 -15.03
C ALA A 210 2.45 -15.95 -14.02
N TRP A 211 2.64 -14.87 -13.31
CA TRP A 211 3.63 -14.77 -12.24
C TRP A 211 3.34 -15.72 -11.07
N TYR A 212 2.11 -15.69 -10.55
CA TYR A 212 1.71 -16.58 -9.46
C TYR A 212 1.92 -18.06 -9.82
N GLU A 213 1.51 -18.51 -10.99
CA GLU A 213 1.68 -19.90 -11.44
C GLU A 213 3.16 -20.27 -11.57
N ARG A 214 4.01 -19.35 -12.06
CA ARG A 214 5.47 -19.53 -12.14
C ARG A 214 6.09 -19.75 -10.74
N LEU A 215 5.76 -18.89 -9.78
CA LEU A 215 6.27 -18.98 -8.42
C LEU A 215 5.71 -20.21 -7.69
N LYS A 216 4.42 -20.46 -7.80
CA LYS A 216 3.75 -21.65 -7.24
C LYS A 216 4.41 -22.93 -7.74
N SER A 217 4.57 -23.09 -9.05
CA SER A 217 5.19 -24.27 -9.66
C SER A 217 6.61 -24.47 -9.16
N PHE A 218 7.39 -23.40 -9.06
CA PHE A 218 8.73 -23.45 -8.49
C PHE A 218 8.73 -23.95 -7.04
N LEU A 219 7.88 -23.41 -6.18
CA LEU A 219 7.80 -23.80 -4.77
C LEU A 219 7.36 -25.26 -4.62
N LEU A 220 6.36 -25.71 -5.40
CA LEU A 220 5.90 -27.11 -5.36
C LEU A 220 7.02 -28.08 -5.76
N VAL A 221 7.79 -27.77 -6.81
CA VAL A 221 8.95 -28.57 -7.23
C VAL A 221 10.03 -28.62 -6.14
N LYS A 222 10.15 -27.59 -5.32
CA LYS A 222 11.07 -27.53 -4.17
C LYS A 222 10.53 -28.22 -2.92
N GLY A 223 9.36 -28.87 -3.00
CA GLY A 223 8.77 -29.67 -1.92
C GLY A 223 7.89 -28.89 -0.96
N PHE A 224 7.50 -27.66 -1.28
CA PHE A 224 6.52 -26.91 -0.49
C PHE A 224 5.12 -27.45 -0.74
N GLU A 225 4.29 -27.46 0.29
CA GLU A 225 2.86 -27.76 0.25
C GLU A 225 2.08 -26.43 0.23
N MET A 226 1.17 -26.28 -0.74
CA MET A 226 0.29 -25.12 -0.82
C MET A 226 -0.87 -25.25 0.18
N GLY A 227 -1.23 -24.17 0.86
CA GLY A 227 -2.37 -24.13 1.78
C GLY A 227 -3.68 -24.50 1.09
N SER A 228 -4.52 -25.26 1.78
CA SER A 228 -5.82 -25.71 1.24
C SER A 228 -6.84 -24.55 1.19
N VAL A 229 -6.84 -23.69 2.19
CA VAL A 229 -7.74 -22.53 2.33
C VAL A 229 -7.12 -21.28 1.71
N ASP A 230 -5.90 -20.94 2.09
CA ASP A 230 -5.15 -19.84 1.54
C ASP A 230 -4.12 -20.35 0.51
N LYS A 231 -4.41 -20.10 -0.76
CA LYS A 231 -3.54 -20.52 -1.87
C LYS A 231 -2.24 -19.71 -1.99
N THR A 232 -2.12 -18.62 -1.23
CA THR A 232 -0.91 -17.79 -1.19
C THR A 232 0.05 -18.21 -0.05
N LEU A 233 -0.37 -19.11 0.83
CA LEU A 233 0.44 -19.69 1.90
C LEU A 233 1.08 -21.00 1.43
N PHE A 234 2.39 -21.12 1.62
CA PHE A 234 3.16 -22.35 1.37
C PHE A 234 3.89 -22.79 2.63
N LEU A 235 3.94 -24.08 2.84
CA LEU A 235 4.55 -24.72 4.02
C LEU A 235 5.59 -25.75 3.56
N LEU A 236 6.79 -25.67 4.11
CA LEU A 236 7.80 -26.73 4.01
C LEU A 236 8.02 -27.34 5.40
N LYS A 237 7.86 -28.68 5.52
CA LYS A 237 8.19 -29.45 6.71
C LYS A 237 9.48 -30.22 6.51
N HIS A 238 10.37 -30.15 7.46
CA HIS A 238 11.65 -30.90 7.45
C HIS A 238 11.92 -31.47 8.84
N GLY A 239 11.53 -32.70 9.09
CA GLY A 239 11.53 -33.32 10.41
C GLY A 239 10.57 -32.59 11.36
N THR A 240 11.10 -32.03 12.44
CA THR A 240 10.35 -31.21 13.42
C THR A 240 10.30 -29.72 13.02
N ASP A 241 11.12 -29.34 12.06
CA ASP A 241 11.20 -27.97 11.61
C ASP A 241 10.18 -27.62 10.54
N MET A 242 9.77 -26.36 10.49
CA MET A 242 8.86 -25.83 9.50
C MET A 242 9.35 -24.47 8.97
N LEU A 243 9.00 -24.21 7.71
CA LEU A 243 9.14 -22.91 7.06
C LEU A 243 7.81 -22.53 6.42
N LEU A 244 7.34 -21.34 6.74
CA LEU A 244 6.14 -20.73 6.16
C LEU A 244 6.54 -19.66 5.17
N VAL A 245 5.84 -19.61 4.04
CA VAL A 245 6.04 -18.60 2.98
C VAL A 245 4.67 -18.08 2.58
N GLN A 246 4.47 -16.78 2.69
CA GLN A 246 3.25 -16.08 2.31
C GLN A 246 3.57 -15.18 1.12
N ILE A 247 2.85 -15.35 0.02
CA ILE A 247 3.04 -14.58 -1.22
C ILE A 247 2.02 -13.45 -1.29
N TYR A 248 2.49 -12.24 -1.58
CA TYR A 248 1.65 -11.09 -1.91
C TYR A 248 2.21 -10.39 -3.16
N VAL A 249 1.81 -10.87 -4.34
CA VAL A 249 2.29 -10.42 -5.66
C VAL A 249 3.81 -10.58 -5.79
N ASP A 250 4.59 -9.49 -5.69
CA ASP A 250 6.06 -9.42 -5.71
C ASP A 250 6.69 -9.51 -4.31
N ASP A 251 5.94 -9.19 -3.27
CA ASP A 251 6.36 -9.30 -1.88
C ASP A 251 6.21 -10.73 -1.34
N ILE A 252 7.24 -11.24 -0.68
CA ILE A 252 7.24 -12.56 -0.05
C ILE A 252 7.62 -12.41 1.42
N ILE A 253 6.72 -12.81 2.33
CA ILE A 253 6.97 -12.93 3.76
C ILE A 253 7.30 -14.39 4.04
N PHE A 254 8.37 -14.64 4.79
CA PHE A 254 8.76 -16.00 5.13
C PHE A 254 9.42 -16.08 6.50
N GLY A 255 9.35 -17.26 7.13
CA GLY A 255 9.98 -17.51 8.40
C GLY A 255 9.71 -18.92 8.90
N GLY A 256 10.43 -19.35 9.89
CA GLY A 256 10.31 -20.72 10.39
C GLY A 256 11.09 -20.99 11.66
N SER A 257 10.95 -22.22 12.18
CA SER A 257 11.55 -22.67 13.42
C SER A 257 13.09 -22.83 13.35
N SER A 258 13.64 -22.97 12.13
CA SER A 258 15.07 -23.18 11.88
C SER A 258 15.67 -22.05 11.04
N HIS A 259 16.66 -21.35 11.59
CA HIS A 259 17.41 -20.34 10.85
C HIS A 259 18.09 -20.92 9.59
N GLY A 260 18.52 -22.18 9.64
CA GLY A 260 19.10 -22.86 8.49
C GLY A 260 18.12 -23.04 7.33
N LEU A 261 16.84 -23.34 7.60
CA LEU A 261 15.80 -23.42 6.57
C LEU A 261 15.51 -22.04 5.98
N VAL A 262 15.43 -21.01 6.81
CA VAL A 262 15.21 -19.61 6.39
C VAL A 262 16.35 -19.16 5.44
N ALA A 263 17.60 -19.41 5.81
CA ALA A 263 18.76 -19.05 4.99
C ALA A 263 18.78 -19.81 3.65
N LYS A 264 18.52 -21.13 3.65
CA LYS A 264 18.44 -21.95 2.44
C LYS A 264 17.32 -21.47 1.49
N PHE A 265 16.17 -21.08 2.04
CA PHE A 265 15.07 -20.53 1.24
C PHE A 265 15.48 -19.23 0.57
N SER A 266 16.07 -18.32 1.31
CA SER A 266 16.56 -17.05 0.78
C SER A 266 17.57 -17.25 -0.36
N GLU A 267 18.54 -18.16 -0.19
CA GLU A 267 19.52 -18.51 -1.22
C GLU A 267 18.85 -19.16 -2.44
N MET A 268 17.92 -20.07 -2.22
CA MET A 268 17.17 -20.76 -3.28
C MET A 268 16.38 -19.76 -4.15
N MET A 269 15.69 -18.82 -3.54
CA MET A 269 14.95 -17.77 -4.24
C MET A 269 15.88 -16.83 -5.01
N SER A 270 17.00 -16.42 -4.41
CA SER A 270 17.97 -15.54 -5.06
C SER A 270 18.73 -16.18 -6.22
N ARG A 271 18.78 -17.50 -6.29
CA ARG A 271 19.33 -18.25 -7.46
C ARG A 271 18.36 -18.33 -8.63
N GLU A 272 17.06 -18.35 -8.35
CA GLU A 272 16.01 -18.52 -9.35
C GLU A 272 15.49 -17.19 -9.90
N PHE A 273 15.37 -16.19 -9.04
CA PHE A 273 14.79 -14.89 -9.35
C PHE A 273 15.74 -13.77 -8.94
N GLU A 274 15.63 -12.62 -9.59
CA GLU A 274 16.31 -11.42 -9.15
C GLU A 274 15.59 -10.86 -7.91
N MET A 275 16.22 -10.96 -6.74
CA MET A 275 15.61 -10.65 -5.44
C MET A 275 16.21 -9.40 -4.81
N SER A 276 15.37 -8.64 -4.12
CA SER A 276 15.79 -7.66 -3.11
C SER A 276 15.54 -8.24 -1.72
N MET A 277 16.62 -8.53 -0.98
CA MET A 277 16.52 -8.97 0.42
C MET A 277 16.29 -7.75 1.31
N MET A 278 15.16 -7.71 1.98
CA MET A 278 14.79 -6.60 2.87
C MET A 278 15.09 -6.88 4.35
N GLY A 279 15.53 -8.11 4.66
CA GLY A 279 15.89 -8.51 6.04
C GLY A 279 14.68 -8.89 6.88
N GLU A 280 14.78 -8.63 8.20
CA GLU A 280 13.67 -8.86 9.13
C GLU A 280 12.46 -8.02 8.74
N LEU A 281 11.26 -8.60 8.84
CA LEU A 281 10.02 -7.93 8.48
C LEU A 281 9.75 -6.77 9.44
N THR A 282 9.90 -5.54 8.96
CA THR A 282 9.69 -4.30 9.72
C THR A 282 8.60 -3.42 9.12
N PHE A 283 8.32 -3.58 7.82
CA PHE A 283 7.32 -2.78 7.11
C PHE A 283 6.69 -3.60 5.99
N PHE A 284 5.36 -3.67 5.96
CA PHE A 284 4.63 -4.40 4.93
C PHE A 284 3.25 -3.80 4.71
N LEU A 285 2.92 -3.40 3.48
CA LEU A 285 1.62 -2.80 3.15
C LEU A 285 1.21 -1.70 4.13
N GLU A 286 2.05 -0.71 4.34
CA GLU A 286 1.85 0.39 5.31
C GLU A 286 1.71 -0.06 6.79
N LEU A 287 1.85 -1.36 7.07
CA LEU A 287 1.96 -1.88 8.42
C LEU A 287 3.41 -1.73 8.91
N GLN A 288 3.60 -1.07 10.03
CA GLN A 288 4.86 -1.05 10.77
C GLN A 288 4.86 -2.23 11.74
N ILE A 289 5.89 -3.07 11.68
CA ILE A 289 5.97 -4.33 12.41
C ILE A 289 7.24 -4.30 13.25
N LYS A 290 7.09 -4.48 14.56
CA LYS A 290 8.21 -4.58 15.51
C LYS A 290 8.18 -5.95 16.17
N GLN A 291 9.11 -6.81 15.80
CA GLN A 291 9.28 -8.14 16.35
C GLN A 291 10.26 -8.11 17.53
N THR A 292 9.82 -8.57 18.70
CA THR A 292 10.64 -8.66 19.94
C THR A 292 10.59 -10.09 20.48
N GLN A 293 11.32 -10.37 21.55
CA GLN A 293 11.26 -11.67 22.22
C GLN A 293 9.93 -11.88 22.97
N GLU A 294 9.30 -10.79 23.43
CA GLU A 294 8.02 -10.82 24.15
C GLU A 294 6.81 -10.93 23.21
N GLY A 295 7.00 -10.59 21.92
CA GLY A 295 5.91 -10.62 20.94
C GLY A 295 6.13 -9.68 19.76
N THR A 296 5.07 -9.50 18.98
CA THR A 296 5.08 -8.66 17.79
C THR A 296 4.07 -7.52 17.92
N PHE A 297 4.52 -6.29 17.73
CA PHE A 297 3.67 -5.11 17.68
C PHE A 297 3.45 -4.66 16.24
N ILE A 298 2.19 -4.38 15.88
CA ILE A 298 1.77 -4.02 14.52
C ILE A 298 0.96 -2.73 14.60
N HIS A 299 1.37 -1.70 13.87
CA HIS A 299 0.67 -0.43 13.84
C HIS A 299 0.82 0.28 12.48
N GLN A 300 0.07 1.37 12.28
CA GLN A 300 0.12 2.22 11.09
C GLN A 300 0.37 3.68 11.47
N GLY A 301 1.31 3.93 12.39
CA GLY A 301 1.58 5.28 12.91
C GLY A 301 2.03 6.27 11.83
N LYS A 302 2.88 5.84 10.87
CA LYS A 302 3.29 6.67 9.73
C LYS A 302 2.08 7.03 8.88
N TYR A 303 1.32 6.03 8.45
CA TYR A 303 0.10 6.23 7.64
C TYR A 303 -0.92 7.13 8.35
N THR A 304 -1.11 6.95 9.66
CA THR A 304 -1.99 7.83 10.46
C THR A 304 -1.55 9.29 10.39
N LYS A 305 -0.25 9.57 10.53
CA LYS A 305 0.30 10.93 10.43
C LYS A 305 0.13 11.52 9.03
N ASP A 306 0.32 10.70 8.00
CA ASP A 306 0.13 11.09 6.60
C ASP A 306 -1.34 11.41 6.30
N LEU A 307 -2.29 10.62 6.84
CA LEU A 307 -3.72 10.91 6.73
C LEU A 307 -4.11 12.21 7.43
N LEU A 308 -3.62 12.44 8.66
CA LEU A 308 -3.89 13.68 9.38
C LEU A 308 -3.40 14.90 8.60
N ARG A 309 -2.25 14.79 7.94
CA ARG A 309 -1.69 15.83 7.06
C ARG A 309 -2.51 16.01 5.79
N LYS A 310 -2.88 14.91 5.12
CA LYS A 310 -3.67 14.90 3.88
C LYS A 310 -5.03 15.60 4.02
N PHE A 311 -5.69 15.45 5.17
CA PHE A 311 -7.03 16.02 5.43
C PHE A 311 -7.01 17.25 6.32
N ASP A 312 -5.84 17.88 6.49
CA ASP A 312 -5.65 19.09 7.30
C ASP A 312 -6.18 18.95 8.75
N MET A 313 -5.93 17.77 9.34
CA MET A 313 -6.35 17.44 10.71
C MET A 313 -5.17 17.41 11.70
N GLY A 314 -3.96 17.77 11.26
CA GLY A 314 -2.74 17.77 12.06
C GLY A 314 -2.82 18.67 13.28
N GLU A 315 -3.47 19.82 13.18
CA GLU A 315 -3.64 20.79 14.27
C GLU A 315 -5.03 20.77 14.93
N ALA A 316 -5.90 19.82 14.54
CA ALA A 316 -7.24 19.71 15.11
C ALA A 316 -7.19 19.31 16.59
N LYS A 317 -8.08 19.84 17.44
CA LYS A 317 -8.14 19.49 18.87
C LYS A 317 -8.39 17.98 19.05
N PRO A 318 -7.53 17.23 19.77
CA PRO A 318 -7.70 15.80 19.99
C PRO A 318 -9.00 15.45 20.71
N LEU A 319 -9.51 14.24 20.49
CA LEU A 319 -10.66 13.66 21.19
C LEU A 319 -10.33 12.25 21.68
N SER A 320 -10.88 11.87 22.83
CA SER A 320 -10.64 10.55 23.45
C SER A 320 -11.52 9.43 22.89
N THR A 321 -12.54 9.74 22.08
CA THR A 321 -13.45 8.73 21.52
C THR A 321 -13.71 8.97 20.03
N PRO A 322 -13.75 7.91 19.20
CA PRO A 322 -13.92 8.04 17.75
C PRO A 322 -15.35 8.42 17.36
N MET A 323 -16.34 8.13 18.24
CA MET A 323 -17.74 8.41 17.98
C MET A 323 -18.39 9.09 19.19
N SER A 324 -19.41 9.91 18.93
CA SER A 324 -20.23 10.50 19.98
C SER A 324 -21.21 9.47 20.53
N THR A 325 -21.37 9.43 21.84
CA THR A 325 -22.38 8.59 22.51
C THR A 325 -23.78 9.20 22.43
N THR A 326 -23.88 10.50 22.16
CA THR A 326 -25.13 11.24 22.15
C THR A 326 -25.68 11.56 20.77
N THR A 327 -24.80 11.59 19.74
CA THR A 327 -25.18 11.98 18.38
C THR A 327 -25.33 10.71 17.52
N ALA A 328 -26.57 10.35 17.23
CA ALA A 328 -26.84 9.29 16.25
C ALA A 328 -26.98 9.93 14.86
N LEU A 329 -26.29 9.35 13.87
CA LEU A 329 -26.37 9.78 12.48
C LEU A 329 -27.65 9.23 11.83
N ASP A 330 -28.27 10.08 11.00
CA ASP A 330 -29.41 9.74 10.15
C ASP A 330 -29.17 10.32 8.74
N GLU A 331 -30.19 10.38 7.90
CA GLU A 331 -30.08 10.93 6.53
C GLU A 331 -29.73 12.41 6.46
N ASP A 332 -29.96 13.17 7.53
CA ASP A 332 -29.73 14.62 7.63
C ASP A 332 -30.27 15.38 6.43
N LYS A 333 -31.57 15.23 6.13
CA LYS A 333 -32.20 15.75 4.91
C LYS A 333 -32.09 17.27 4.76
N GLU A 334 -32.03 17.99 5.89
CA GLU A 334 -31.93 19.45 5.93
C GLU A 334 -30.48 19.95 5.93
N GLY A 335 -29.50 19.05 6.20
CA GLY A 335 -28.10 19.40 6.23
C GLY A 335 -27.53 19.72 4.84
N GLU A 336 -26.55 20.59 4.80
CA GLU A 336 -25.85 20.94 3.56
C GLU A 336 -25.10 19.72 2.99
N ALA A 337 -25.17 19.57 1.66
CA ALA A 337 -24.39 18.56 0.95
C ALA A 337 -22.90 18.89 1.01
N VAL A 338 -22.06 17.88 1.18
CA VAL A 338 -20.60 18.02 1.15
C VAL A 338 -20.02 17.37 -0.09
N ASP A 339 -18.77 17.72 -0.42
CA ASP A 339 -18.07 17.08 -1.55
C ASP A 339 -17.98 15.56 -1.32
N GLN A 340 -18.69 14.82 -2.19
CA GLN A 340 -18.77 13.36 -2.15
C GLN A 340 -17.43 12.70 -2.43
N LYS A 341 -16.57 13.30 -3.26
CA LYS A 341 -15.24 12.77 -3.60
C LYS A 341 -14.32 12.88 -2.38
N GLU A 342 -14.33 14.03 -1.69
CA GLU A 342 -13.58 14.22 -0.44
C GLU A 342 -14.07 13.22 0.62
N TYR A 343 -15.38 13.14 0.83
CA TYR A 343 -15.96 12.24 1.83
C TYR A 343 -15.59 10.77 1.57
N ARG A 344 -15.73 10.29 0.34
CA ARG A 344 -15.34 8.92 -0.04
C ARG A 344 -13.84 8.68 0.12
N SER A 345 -13.00 9.69 -0.17
CA SER A 345 -11.56 9.62 0.07
C SER A 345 -11.23 9.48 1.57
N MET A 346 -11.92 10.23 2.44
CA MET A 346 -11.77 10.09 3.89
C MET A 346 -12.16 8.68 4.36
N ILE A 347 -13.32 8.17 3.95
CA ILE A 347 -13.80 6.83 4.33
C ILE A 347 -12.87 5.74 3.82
N GLY A 348 -12.44 5.80 2.55
CA GLY A 348 -11.50 4.81 1.98
C GLY A 348 -10.17 4.78 2.71
N SER A 349 -9.65 5.94 3.09
CA SER A 349 -8.42 6.05 3.88
C SER A 349 -8.58 5.46 5.29
N LEU A 350 -9.71 5.73 5.96
CA LEU A 350 -10.01 5.15 7.27
C LEU A 350 -10.24 3.65 7.21
N LEU A 351 -10.88 3.14 6.14
CA LEU A 351 -11.07 1.72 5.92
C LEU A 351 -9.73 0.97 5.86
N TYR A 352 -8.73 1.54 5.18
CA TYR A 352 -7.40 0.94 5.14
C TYR A 352 -6.73 0.93 6.52
N LEU A 353 -6.93 1.97 7.31
CA LEU A 353 -6.41 2.08 8.68
C LEU A 353 -7.02 1.02 9.63
N THR A 354 -8.25 0.57 9.37
CA THR A 354 -8.87 -0.49 10.19
C THR A 354 -8.13 -1.82 10.13
N ALA A 355 -7.12 -1.99 9.27
CA ALA A 355 -6.26 -3.18 9.25
C ALA A 355 -5.50 -3.40 10.57
N THR A 356 -5.23 -2.35 11.37
CA THR A 356 -4.57 -2.42 12.69
C THR A 356 -5.34 -1.69 13.79
N ARG A 357 -6.46 -1.03 13.45
CA ARG A 357 -7.23 -0.18 14.35
C ARG A 357 -8.69 -0.69 14.48
N PRO A 358 -8.90 -1.79 15.22
CA PRO A 358 -10.26 -2.29 15.49
C PRO A 358 -11.13 -1.28 16.24
N ASP A 359 -10.52 -0.41 17.03
CA ASP A 359 -11.17 0.62 17.84
C ASP A 359 -11.94 1.69 17.03
N ILE A 360 -11.59 1.91 15.77
CA ILE A 360 -12.33 2.82 14.88
C ILE A 360 -13.28 2.10 13.93
N GLN A 361 -13.29 0.75 13.91
CA GLN A 361 -14.02 -0.05 12.93
C GLN A 361 -15.51 0.29 12.88
N PHE A 362 -16.17 0.31 14.05
CA PHE A 362 -17.61 0.61 14.14
C PHE A 362 -17.92 2.03 13.66
N ALA A 363 -17.19 3.04 14.16
CA ALA A 363 -17.41 4.43 13.81
C ALA A 363 -17.22 4.68 12.31
N MET A 364 -16.15 4.11 11.72
CA MET A 364 -15.87 4.19 10.29
C MET A 364 -16.97 3.50 9.46
N CYS A 365 -17.36 2.25 9.80
CA CYS A 365 -18.41 1.53 9.08
C CYS A 365 -19.75 2.22 9.17
N PHE A 366 -20.04 2.89 10.30
CA PHE A 366 -21.27 3.65 10.47
C PHE A 366 -21.27 4.89 9.56
N CYS A 367 -20.19 5.66 9.53
CA CYS A 367 -20.04 6.82 8.62
C CYS A 367 -20.07 6.39 7.14
N ALA A 368 -19.52 5.22 6.79
CA ALA A 368 -19.49 4.72 5.43
C ALA A 368 -20.88 4.50 4.79
N ARG A 369 -21.93 4.36 5.61
CA ARG A 369 -23.32 4.19 5.14
C ARG A 369 -23.84 5.39 4.37
N PHE A 370 -23.27 6.58 4.59
CA PHE A 370 -23.71 7.84 4.02
C PHE A 370 -22.89 8.32 2.82
N GLN A 371 -22.05 7.47 2.22
CA GLN A 371 -21.17 7.82 1.09
C GLN A 371 -21.94 8.20 -0.19
N ALA A 372 -23.19 7.73 -0.37
CA ALA A 372 -24.02 8.04 -1.54
C ALA A 372 -24.63 9.45 -1.45
N SER A 373 -24.93 9.94 -0.23
CA SER A 373 -25.52 11.24 0.02
C SER A 373 -24.96 11.82 1.32
N SER A 374 -23.70 12.26 1.27
CA SER A 374 -23.01 12.78 2.46
C SER A 374 -23.43 14.23 2.77
N ARG A 375 -23.62 14.54 4.06
CA ARG A 375 -24.00 15.82 4.59
C ARG A 375 -22.97 16.34 5.61
N THR A 376 -23.12 17.60 6.02
CA THR A 376 -22.21 18.25 6.98
C THR A 376 -22.10 17.50 8.30
N SER A 377 -23.20 16.94 8.83
CA SER A 377 -23.18 16.11 10.05
C SER A 377 -22.34 14.85 9.88
N HIS A 378 -22.45 14.18 8.72
CA HIS A 378 -21.64 13.00 8.39
C HIS A 378 -20.14 13.33 8.32
N ARG A 379 -19.80 14.44 7.66
CA ARG A 379 -18.41 14.94 7.59
C ARG A 379 -17.86 15.29 8.97
N GLN A 380 -18.67 15.87 9.85
CA GLN A 380 -18.27 16.16 11.24
C GLN A 380 -17.98 14.88 12.02
N ALA A 381 -18.81 13.82 11.83
CA ALA A 381 -18.56 12.52 12.44
C ALA A 381 -17.26 11.88 11.96
N VAL A 382 -16.95 11.93 10.65
CA VAL A 382 -15.67 11.48 10.12
C VAL A 382 -14.50 12.30 10.67
N LYS A 383 -14.63 13.64 10.73
CA LYS A 383 -13.60 14.50 11.35
C LYS A 383 -13.39 14.19 12.83
N ARG A 384 -14.40 13.69 13.54
CA ARG A 384 -14.25 13.23 14.92
C ARG A 384 -13.34 12.00 14.99
N ILE A 385 -13.44 11.05 14.05
CA ILE A 385 -12.52 9.90 13.96
C ILE A 385 -11.08 10.40 13.78
N PHE A 386 -10.82 11.34 12.87
CA PHE A 386 -9.47 11.91 12.69
C PHE A 386 -8.95 12.60 13.96
N ARG A 387 -9.80 13.30 14.70
CA ARG A 387 -9.41 13.91 16.00
C ARG A 387 -9.07 12.86 17.06
N TYR A 388 -9.75 11.71 17.04
CA TYR A 388 -9.41 10.56 17.87
C TYR A 388 -8.07 9.94 17.45
N LEU A 389 -7.83 9.78 16.14
CA LEU A 389 -6.55 9.29 15.61
C LEU A 389 -5.38 10.19 15.98
N ARG A 390 -5.58 11.52 16.02
CA ARG A 390 -4.58 12.44 16.52
C ARG A 390 -4.23 12.22 18.00
N PHE A 391 -5.21 11.82 18.81
CA PHE A 391 -4.99 11.44 20.22
C PHE A 391 -4.27 10.09 20.36
N THR A 392 -4.44 9.20 19.40
CA THR A 392 -3.95 7.80 19.45
C THR A 392 -3.13 7.41 18.20
N PRO A 393 -2.11 8.19 17.80
CA PRO A 393 -1.44 7.99 16.50
C PRO A 393 -0.69 6.67 16.41
N ASP A 394 -0.17 6.17 17.53
CA ASP A 394 0.69 4.99 17.58
C ASP A 394 -0.02 3.74 18.16
N PHE A 395 -1.34 3.75 18.26
CA PHE A 395 -2.12 2.57 18.65
C PHE A 395 -2.03 1.48 17.57
N GLY A 396 -2.04 0.22 18.02
CA GLY A 396 -1.92 -0.95 17.16
C GLY A 396 -2.28 -2.24 17.87
N LEU A 397 -1.85 -3.36 17.31
CA LEU A 397 -2.10 -4.71 17.80
C LEU A 397 -0.84 -5.28 18.45
N TRP A 398 -1.01 -5.97 19.56
CA TRP A 398 0.04 -6.72 20.21
C TRP A 398 -0.23 -8.23 20.13
N PHE A 399 0.72 -8.99 19.61
CA PHE A 399 0.70 -10.45 19.52
C PHE A 399 1.77 -11.02 20.43
N SER A 400 1.35 -11.67 21.52
CA SER A 400 2.23 -12.17 22.57
C SER A 400 2.96 -13.45 22.17
N ALA A 401 4.23 -13.57 22.49
CA ALA A 401 5.04 -14.77 22.30
C ALA A 401 4.59 -15.96 23.16
N SER A 402 3.97 -15.71 24.31
CA SER A 402 3.50 -16.77 25.22
C SER A 402 2.05 -17.18 25.00
N SER A 403 1.44 -16.80 23.89
CA SER A 403 0.04 -17.06 23.61
C SER A 403 -0.21 -18.51 23.21
N SER A 404 -1.29 -19.12 23.72
CA SER A 404 -1.81 -20.38 23.20
C SER A 404 -2.34 -20.20 21.77
N LEU A 405 -2.52 -21.29 21.05
CA LEU A 405 -3.13 -21.26 19.68
C LEU A 405 -4.64 -21.60 19.71
N SER A 406 -5.32 -21.46 20.87
CA SER A 406 -6.76 -21.68 20.95
C SER A 406 -7.49 -20.56 20.18
N LEU A 407 -8.43 -20.97 19.33
CA LEU A 407 -9.32 -20.06 18.62
C LEU A 407 -10.50 -19.69 19.51
N CYS A 408 -10.77 -18.38 19.67
CA CYS A 408 -11.92 -17.86 20.39
C CYS A 408 -12.57 -16.75 19.59
N GLY A 409 -13.89 -16.82 19.37
CA GLY A 409 -14.68 -15.79 18.72
C GLY A 409 -15.65 -15.14 19.70
N TYR A 410 -15.85 -13.83 19.56
CA TYR A 410 -16.88 -13.06 20.25
C TYR A 410 -17.76 -12.37 19.25
N SER A 411 -19.04 -12.29 19.51
CA SER A 411 -20.02 -11.57 18.71
C SER A 411 -20.90 -10.71 19.60
N ASP A 412 -21.40 -9.62 19.03
CA ASP A 412 -22.32 -8.69 19.65
C ASP A 412 -23.21 -8.07 18.57
N ALA A 413 -24.43 -7.68 18.92
CA ALA A 413 -25.31 -6.97 17.99
C ALA A 413 -26.03 -5.81 18.67
N ASP A 414 -25.96 -4.62 18.07
CA ASP A 414 -26.91 -3.56 18.42
C ASP A 414 -28.33 -3.97 17.91
N TYR A 415 -29.36 -3.67 18.68
CA TYR A 415 -30.72 -3.89 18.21
C TYR A 415 -31.30 -2.64 17.55
N ALA A 416 -31.61 -2.76 16.24
CA ALA A 416 -32.22 -1.70 15.45
C ALA A 416 -31.48 -0.34 15.48
N GLY A 417 -30.13 -0.36 15.66
CA GLY A 417 -29.31 0.85 15.84
C GLY A 417 -29.25 1.76 14.62
N CYS A 418 -29.51 1.24 13.42
CA CYS A 418 -29.62 2.07 12.22
C CYS A 418 -30.95 2.84 12.22
N ARG A 419 -30.94 4.14 12.41
CA ARG A 419 -32.14 5.00 12.44
C ARG A 419 -32.88 5.04 11.11
N VAL A 420 -32.18 4.89 10.01
CA VAL A 420 -32.76 4.97 8.66
C VAL A 420 -33.54 3.70 8.29
N GLU A 421 -32.91 2.53 8.45
CA GLU A 421 -33.46 1.25 8.02
C GLU A 421 -33.92 0.34 9.18
N ARG A 422 -33.68 0.74 10.42
CA ARG A 422 -33.98 -0.05 11.64
C ARG A 422 -33.28 -1.42 11.66
N LYS A 423 -32.19 -1.55 10.91
CA LYS A 423 -31.36 -2.77 10.90
C LYS A 423 -30.33 -2.71 12.01
N SER A 424 -30.03 -3.87 12.56
CA SER A 424 -28.97 -4.07 13.54
C SER A 424 -27.58 -4.07 12.90
N THR A 425 -26.54 -3.87 13.70
CA THR A 425 -25.14 -3.98 13.31
C THR A 425 -24.53 -5.14 14.08
N SER A 426 -23.95 -6.12 13.37
CA SER A 426 -23.18 -7.20 13.98
C SER A 426 -21.73 -6.74 14.17
N GLY A 427 -21.21 -6.89 15.37
CA GLY A 427 -19.80 -6.81 15.71
C GLY A 427 -19.23 -8.21 15.93
N THR A 428 -18.05 -8.50 15.38
CA THR A 428 -17.35 -9.77 15.59
C THR A 428 -15.88 -9.55 15.84
N CYS A 429 -15.26 -10.41 16.64
CA CYS A 429 -13.81 -10.47 16.75
C CYS A 429 -13.33 -11.90 17.04
N GLN A 430 -12.22 -12.29 16.40
CA GLN A 430 -11.62 -13.61 16.53
C GLN A 430 -10.18 -13.47 17.04
N PHE A 431 -9.88 -14.27 18.06
CA PHE A 431 -8.58 -14.35 18.69
C PHE A 431 -7.93 -15.72 18.44
N ILE A 432 -6.60 -15.71 18.23
CA ILE A 432 -5.76 -16.88 18.39
C ILE A 432 -4.95 -16.67 19.68
N GLY A 433 -5.32 -17.43 20.74
CA GLY A 433 -4.85 -17.16 22.10
C GLY A 433 -5.24 -15.77 22.58
N SER A 434 -4.28 -14.91 22.85
CA SER A 434 -4.49 -13.49 23.20
C SER A 434 -4.39 -12.53 22.02
N SER A 435 -4.08 -13.03 20.82
CA SER A 435 -3.84 -12.21 19.62
C SER A 435 -5.12 -11.99 18.83
N LEU A 436 -5.58 -10.75 18.71
CA LEU A 436 -6.75 -10.39 17.89
C LEU A 436 -6.33 -10.42 16.39
N VAL A 437 -6.86 -11.37 15.64
CA VAL A 437 -6.46 -11.61 14.24
C VAL A 437 -7.51 -11.20 13.21
N SER A 438 -8.80 -11.18 13.61
CA SER A 438 -9.89 -10.77 12.73
C SER A 438 -10.96 -10.02 13.50
N TRP A 439 -11.63 -9.07 12.85
CA TRP A 439 -12.77 -8.33 13.41
C TRP A 439 -13.60 -7.73 12.29
N SER A 440 -14.85 -7.50 12.59
CA SER A 440 -15.76 -6.83 11.66
C SER A 440 -16.82 -6.02 12.38
N SER A 441 -17.40 -5.04 11.67
CA SER A 441 -18.63 -4.36 12.06
C SER A 441 -19.48 -4.22 10.80
N ARG A 442 -20.61 -4.91 10.73
CA ARG A 442 -21.45 -4.98 9.52
C ARG A 442 -22.93 -4.77 9.84
N LYS A 443 -23.58 -3.91 9.05
CA LYS A 443 -25.03 -3.78 9.09
C LYS A 443 -25.67 -5.09 8.61
N GLN A 444 -26.62 -5.64 9.37
CA GLN A 444 -27.35 -6.85 8.99
C GLN A 444 -28.18 -6.64 7.73
N SER A 445 -28.37 -7.67 6.95
CA SER A 445 -29.12 -7.61 5.69
C SER A 445 -30.64 -7.49 5.90
N SER A 446 -31.15 -8.10 7.01
CA SER A 446 -32.56 -8.11 7.43
C SER A 446 -32.78 -7.22 8.66
N VAL A 447 -34.04 -6.89 8.91
CA VAL A 447 -34.48 -6.28 10.17
C VAL A 447 -34.77 -7.39 11.15
N ALA A 448 -34.05 -7.43 12.28
CA ALA A 448 -34.30 -8.40 13.33
C ALA A 448 -35.60 -8.06 14.11
N GLN A 449 -36.41 -9.07 14.40
CA GLN A 449 -37.67 -8.93 15.13
C GLN A 449 -37.48 -8.84 16.66
N SER A 450 -36.29 -9.24 17.13
CA SER A 450 -35.92 -9.20 18.54
C SER A 450 -34.41 -9.02 18.72
N THR A 451 -34.01 -8.67 19.94
CA THR A 451 -32.57 -8.62 20.32
C THR A 451 -31.95 -9.99 20.13
N THR A 452 -32.65 -11.06 20.51
CA THR A 452 -32.20 -12.46 20.36
C THR A 452 -31.89 -12.81 18.91
N GLU A 453 -32.78 -12.43 17.98
CA GLU A 453 -32.55 -12.67 16.54
C GLU A 453 -31.32 -11.91 16.04
N ALA A 454 -31.15 -10.63 16.44
CA ALA A 454 -29.97 -9.85 16.09
C ALA A 454 -28.67 -10.51 16.56
N GLU A 455 -28.67 -11.05 17.80
CA GLU A 455 -27.50 -11.78 18.35
C GLU A 455 -27.24 -13.11 17.63
N TYR A 456 -28.27 -13.88 17.24
CA TYR A 456 -28.07 -15.07 16.42
C TYR A 456 -27.43 -14.78 15.06
N VAL A 457 -27.86 -13.70 14.40
CA VAL A 457 -27.27 -13.27 13.14
C VAL A 457 -25.80 -12.86 13.33
N ALA A 458 -25.49 -12.17 14.44
CA ALA A 458 -24.10 -11.80 14.76
C ALA A 458 -23.24 -13.03 15.05
N ALA A 459 -23.75 -14.01 15.85
CA ALA A 459 -23.04 -15.24 16.13
C ALA A 459 -22.77 -16.07 14.85
N ALA A 460 -23.76 -16.19 13.97
CA ALA A 460 -23.59 -16.84 12.67
C ALA A 460 -22.52 -16.16 11.82
N THR A 461 -22.48 -14.82 11.81
CA THR A 461 -21.46 -14.04 11.09
C THR A 461 -20.07 -14.25 11.70
N CYS A 462 -19.96 -14.46 13.02
CA CYS A 462 -18.68 -14.72 13.69
C CYS A 462 -18.11 -16.10 13.34
N CYS A 463 -18.97 -17.09 13.06
CA CYS A 463 -18.57 -18.45 12.71
C CYS A 463 -18.30 -18.64 11.20
N SER A 464 -18.67 -17.67 10.37
CA SER A 464 -18.49 -17.70 8.90
C SER A 464 -17.13 -17.16 8.49
#